data_61a4661bf6759fa55c984019d8b297c6
#
_entry.id   61a4661bf6759fa55c984019d8b297c6
#
_cell.length_a   1.000
_cell.length_b   1.000
_cell.length_c   1.000
_cell.angle_alpha   90.00
_cell.angle_beta   90.00
_cell.angle_gamma   90.00
#
_symmetry.space_group_name_H-M   'P 1'
#
loop_
_entity.id
_entity.type
_entity.pdbx_description
1 polymer ?
#
loop_
_entity_poly.entity_id
_entity_poly.type
_entity_poly.pdbx_seq_one_letter_code
_entity_poly.pdbx_strand_id
1 'polypeptide(L)'
;MLKSIAVRVAQGTQYIKDPRQASPAGLRARPVVGATPCDSGCSACTAVCPSAAIELAPVRIDLGRCVMCGDCAPACPSGTLSFDNNFRIASTERAGLIVSAARPQLDPVRVSAALKQRFGRSLKLRSVSAGGCNACELEVNALSNVNFDIGRYGIDIVASPRHADGLVLTGPITRNMSEALQLCWDAMPEPKLVIAVGACAISGGLFADSPALDRS
;
A
#
# COMPACT_ATOMS: atom_id res chain seq x y z
N MET A 1 26.47 -20.16 25.33
CA MET A 1 27.01 -19.51 24.12
C MET A 1 27.12 -20.47 22.94
N LEU A 2 27.81 -21.64 23.02
CA LEU A 2 27.91 -22.56 21.87
C LEU A 2 26.57 -23.08 21.31
N LYS A 3 25.58 -23.36 22.18
CA LYS A 3 24.23 -23.78 21.73
C LYS A 3 23.54 -22.73 20.92
N SER A 4 23.66 -21.44 21.27
CA SER A 4 23.05 -20.33 20.49
C SER A 4 23.70 -20.19 19.12
N ILE A 5 25.01 -20.41 19.02
CA ILE A 5 25.72 -20.42 17.75
C ILE A 5 25.26 -21.60 16.88
N ALA A 6 25.14 -22.80 17.46
CA ALA A 6 24.65 -23.97 16.73
C ALA A 6 23.24 -23.79 16.21
N VAL A 7 22.30 -23.21 17.00
CA VAL A 7 20.97 -22.87 16.60
C VAL A 7 20.99 -21.84 15.46
N ARG A 8 21.83 -20.79 15.58
CA ARG A 8 21.97 -19.78 14.53
C ARG A 8 22.45 -20.37 13.21
N VAL A 9 23.42 -21.27 13.26
CA VAL A 9 23.94 -21.98 12.07
C VAL A 9 22.86 -22.86 11.43
N ALA A 10 22.12 -23.62 12.27
CA ALA A 10 21.04 -24.49 11.80
C ALA A 10 19.87 -23.72 11.16
N GLN A 11 19.51 -22.56 11.72
CA GLN A 11 18.42 -21.71 11.21
C GLN A 11 18.83 -20.87 9.98
N GLY A 12 20.11 -20.71 9.71
CA GLY A 12 20.60 -19.91 8.59
C GLY A 12 20.25 -18.44 8.68
N THR A 13 20.06 -17.81 7.52
CA THR A 13 19.69 -16.39 7.41
C THR A 13 18.18 -16.21 7.47
N GLN A 14 17.69 -15.53 8.49
CA GLN A 14 16.25 -15.31 8.72
C GLN A 14 15.71 -13.99 8.13
N TYR A 15 16.57 -13.08 7.73
CA TYR A 15 16.16 -11.80 7.15
C TYR A 15 16.15 -11.86 5.63
N ILE A 16 15.29 -11.06 5.03
CA ILE A 16 15.25 -10.84 3.59
C ILE A 16 16.35 -9.86 3.22
N LYS A 17 17.31 -10.27 2.38
CA LYS A 17 18.46 -9.43 1.99
C LYS A 17 18.03 -8.17 1.28
N ASP A 18 17.18 -8.31 0.29
CA ASP A 18 16.62 -7.20 -0.49
C ASP A 18 15.09 -7.34 -0.58
N PRO A 19 14.34 -6.64 0.27
CA PRO A 19 12.87 -6.70 0.26
C PRO A 19 12.26 -6.26 -1.07
N ARG A 20 12.99 -5.51 -1.91
CA ARG A 20 12.51 -5.10 -3.24
C ARG A 20 12.44 -6.26 -4.24
N GLN A 21 13.05 -7.38 -3.93
CA GLN A 21 13.10 -8.60 -4.76
C GLN A 21 12.40 -9.79 -4.10
N ALA A 22 11.84 -9.61 -2.92
CA ALA A 22 11.32 -10.67 -2.08
C ALA A 22 9.83 -10.94 -2.36
N SER A 23 9.49 -11.25 -3.60
CA SER A 23 8.12 -11.67 -3.92
C SER A 23 7.94 -13.15 -3.59
N PRO A 24 7.06 -13.52 -2.63
CA PRO A 24 6.78 -14.92 -2.34
C PRO A 24 6.14 -15.62 -3.54
N ALA A 25 6.46 -16.91 -3.72
CA ALA A 25 5.77 -17.74 -4.69
C ALA A 25 4.28 -17.80 -4.35
N GLY A 26 3.40 -17.60 -5.34
CA GLY A 26 1.96 -17.61 -5.16
C GLY A 26 1.35 -16.31 -4.60
N LEU A 27 2.16 -15.28 -4.35
CA LEU A 27 1.62 -13.97 -4.01
C LEU A 27 0.75 -13.44 -5.16
N ARG A 28 -0.52 -13.18 -4.87
CA ARG A 28 -1.40 -12.40 -5.75
C ARG A 28 -1.28 -10.95 -5.33
N ALA A 29 -0.46 -10.19 -6.04
CA ALA A 29 -0.20 -8.81 -5.68
C ALA A 29 -0.98 -7.85 -6.60
N ARG A 30 -0.50 -7.59 -7.78
CA ARG A 30 -1.03 -6.53 -8.63
C ARG A 30 -1.93 -7.09 -9.73
N PRO A 31 -3.12 -6.46 -9.99
CA PRO A 31 -3.89 -6.75 -11.18
C PRO A 31 -3.16 -6.24 -12.43
N VAL A 32 -3.26 -7.01 -13.50
CA VAL A 32 -2.65 -6.74 -14.81
C VAL A 32 -3.75 -6.67 -15.85
N VAL A 33 -3.70 -5.63 -16.68
CA VAL A 33 -4.56 -5.47 -17.86
C VAL A 33 -3.77 -5.90 -19.08
N GLY A 34 -4.15 -7.03 -19.68
CA GLY A 34 -3.54 -7.57 -20.88
C GLY A 34 -3.93 -6.80 -22.15
N ALA A 35 -3.25 -7.14 -23.24
CA ALA A 35 -3.52 -6.54 -24.57
C ALA A 35 -4.76 -7.12 -25.25
N THR A 36 -5.28 -8.26 -24.80
CA THR A 36 -6.49 -8.89 -25.35
C THR A 36 -7.67 -7.94 -25.14
N PRO A 37 -8.37 -7.51 -26.20
CA PRO A 37 -9.52 -6.63 -26.07
C PRO A 37 -10.68 -7.35 -25.36
N CYS A 38 -11.48 -6.60 -24.65
CA CYS A 38 -12.76 -7.08 -24.13
C CYS A 38 -13.79 -7.22 -25.24
N ASP A 39 -14.70 -8.16 -25.10
CA ASP A 39 -15.87 -8.27 -25.96
C ASP A 39 -16.73 -7.02 -25.82
N SER A 40 -17.37 -6.63 -26.94
CA SER A 40 -18.22 -5.45 -26.98
C SER A 40 -19.36 -5.56 -25.95
N GLY A 41 -19.48 -4.57 -25.07
CA GLY A 41 -20.50 -4.53 -24.03
C GLY A 41 -20.25 -5.42 -22.80
N CYS A 42 -19.13 -6.12 -22.72
CA CYS A 42 -18.80 -6.92 -21.54
C CYS A 42 -18.55 -6.03 -20.30
N SER A 43 -19.22 -6.37 -19.19
CA SER A 43 -19.07 -5.69 -17.89
C SER A 43 -18.85 -6.67 -16.71
N ALA A 44 -18.51 -7.91 -16.99
CA ALA A 44 -18.44 -8.96 -15.97
C ALA A 44 -17.46 -8.62 -14.82
N CYS A 45 -16.29 -8.04 -15.13
CA CYS A 45 -15.31 -7.67 -14.12
C CYS A 45 -15.76 -6.50 -13.22
N THR A 46 -16.52 -5.55 -13.75
CA THR A 46 -17.06 -4.43 -12.95
C THR A 46 -18.19 -4.89 -12.04
N ALA A 47 -19.01 -5.85 -12.50
CA ALA A 47 -20.11 -6.41 -11.70
C ALA A 47 -19.63 -7.14 -10.44
N VAL A 48 -18.45 -7.77 -10.47
CA VAL A 48 -17.88 -8.49 -9.32
C VAL A 48 -16.93 -7.64 -8.48
N CYS A 49 -16.60 -6.42 -8.90
CA CYS A 49 -15.62 -5.58 -8.21
C CYS A 49 -16.24 -4.88 -7.00
N PRO A 50 -15.91 -5.27 -5.75
CA PRO A 50 -16.58 -4.74 -4.57
C PRO A 50 -16.21 -3.28 -4.27
N SER A 51 -15.10 -2.78 -4.81
CA SER A 51 -14.60 -1.42 -4.56
C SER A 51 -14.73 -0.49 -5.77
N ALA A 52 -15.42 -0.93 -6.83
CA ALA A 52 -15.59 -0.19 -8.09
C ALA A 52 -14.24 0.36 -8.63
N ALA A 53 -13.19 -0.49 -8.57
CA ALA A 53 -11.84 -0.11 -8.98
C ALA A 53 -11.60 -0.24 -10.49
N ILE A 54 -12.56 -0.75 -11.26
CA ILE A 54 -12.40 -1.06 -12.69
C ILE A 54 -13.26 -0.12 -13.52
N GLU A 55 -12.64 0.52 -14.49
CA GLU A 55 -13.30 1.30 -15.53
C GLU A 55 -13.18 0.60 -16.87
N LEU A 56 -14.21 0.74 -17.72
CA LEU A 56 -14.24 0.17 -19.06
C LEU A 56 -14.07 1.29 -20.12
N ALA A 57 -13.62 0.90 -21.32
CA ALA A 57 -13.53 1.77 -22.50
C ALA A 57 -12.56 2.99 -22.39
N PRO A 58 -11.26 2.83 -22.25
CA PRO A 58 -10.49 1.57 -22.17
C PRO A 58 -10.49 0.96 -20.76
N VAL A 59 -10.18 -0.34 -20.67
CA VAL A 59 -10.07 -1.01 -19.38
C VAL A 59 -8.92 -0.40 -18.59
N ARG A 60 -9.25 0.09 -17.40
CA ARG A 60 -8.29 0.64 -16.42
C ARG A 60 -8.63 0.11 -15.03
N ILE A 61 -7.62 -0.07 -14.22
CA ILE A 61 -7.77 -0.46 -12.81
C ILE A 61 -7.11 0.58 -11.94
N ASP A 62 -7.88 1.09 -10.99
CA ASP A 62 -7.42 2.01 -9.97
C ASP A 62 -6.90 1.23 -8.76
N LEU A 63 -5.57 1.13 -8.61
CA LEU A 63 -4.93 0.44 -7.50
C LEU A 63 -5.19 1.12 -6.15
N GLY A 64 -5.51 2.42 -6.16
CA GLY A 64 -5.88 3.13 -4.94
C GLY A 64 -7.29 2.78 -4.44
N ARG A 65 -8.13 2.14 -5.27
CA ARG A 65 -9.42 1.57 -4.88
C ARG A 65 -9.40 0.05 -4.76
N CYS A 66 -8.48 -0.62 -5.48
CA CYS A 66 -8.40 -2.07 -5.55
C CYS A 66 -8.01 -2.68 -4.19
N VAL A 67 -8.81 -3.61 -3.72
CA VAL A 67 -8.55 -4.38 -2.47
C VAL A 67 -7.89 -5.74 -2.74
N MET A 68 -7.39 -5.97 -3.96
CA MET A 68 -6.66 -7.17 -4.38
C MET A 68 -7.41 -8.50 -4.14
N CYS A 69 -8.76 -8.50 -4.16
CA CYS A 69 -9.59 -9.70 -3.92
C CYS A 69 -9.36 -10.79 -4.98
N GLY A 70 -9.10 -10.40 -6.23
CA GLY A 70 -8.81 -11.32 -7.32
C GLY A 70 -10.02 -11.76 -8.15
N ASP A 71 -11.24 -11.38 -7.77
CA ASP A 71 -12.50 -11.91 -8.36
C ASP A 71 -12.70 -11.50 -9.83
N CYS A 72 -12.11 -10.39 -10.24
CA CYS A 72 -12.21 -9.90 -11.62
C CYS A 72 -11.48 -10.78 -12.64
N ALA A 73 -10.42 -11.51 -12.24
CA ALA A 73 -9.67 -12.35 -13.17
C ALA A 73 -10.47 -13.58 -13.63
N PRO A 74 -11.05 -14.43 -12.73
CA PRO A 74 -11.90 -15.53 -13.15
C PRO A 74 -13.21 -15.09 -13.79
N ALA A 75 -13.70 -13.88 -13.47
CA ALA A 75 -14.91 -13.34 -14.08
C ALA A 75 -14.68 -12.77 -15.50
N CYS A 76 -13.44 -12.63 -15.95
CA CYS A 76 -13.10 -12.06 -17.26
C CYS A 76 -13.11 -13.12 -18.36
N PRO A 77 -14.12 -13.18 -19.25
CA PRO A 77 -14.22 -14.24 -20.26
C PRO A 77 -13.12 -14.16 -21.32
N SER A 78 -12.63 -12.98 -21.64
CA SER A 78 -11.55 -12.76 -22.60
C SER A 78 -10.14 -12.97 -22.03
N GLY A 79 -10.01 -13.19 -20.70
CA GLY A 79 -8.70 -13.30 -20.05
C GLY A 79 -7.88 -12.01 -20.05
N THR A 80 -8.48 -10.86 -20.34
CA THR A 80 -7.82 -9.55 -20.33
C THR A 80 -7.27 -9.20 -18.95
N LEU A 81 -7.93 -9.66 -17.88
CA LEU A 81 -7.53 -9.38 -16.50
C LEU A 81 -6.83 -10.60 -15.89
N SER A 82 -5.70 -10.35 -15.29
CA SER A 82 -4.92 -11.33 -14.54
C SER A 82 -4.26 -10.68 -13.32
N PHE A 83 -3.52 -11.46 -12.54
CA PHE A 83 -2.70 -10.95 -11.43
C PHE A 83 -1.27 -11.43 -11.59
N ASP A 84 -0.34 -10.57 -11.24
CA ASP A 84 1.07 -10.94 -11.08
C ASP A 84 1.48 -10.93 -9.58
N ASN A 85 2.73 -11.27 -9.31
CA ASN A 85 3.30 -11.21 -7.97
C ASN A 85 4.11 -9.93 -7.71
N ASN A 86 3.95 -8.89 -8.53
CA ASN A 86 4.67 -7.64 -8.37
C ASN A 86 4.00 -6.77 -7.30
N PHE A 87 4.62 -6.69 -6.14
CA PHE A 87 4.17 -5.90 -4.99
C PHE A 87 4.54 -4.41 -5.04
N ARG A 88 5.21 -3.94 -6.10
CA ARG A 88 5.59 -2.52 -6.26
C ARG A 88 4.40 -1.72 -6.77
N ILE A 89 3.54 -1.31 -5.85
CA ILE A 89 2.26 -0.65 -6.12
C ILE A 89 2.15 0.74 -5.45
N ALA A 90 3.28 1.37 -5.18
CA ALA A 90 3.31 2.70 -4.59
C ALA A 90 3.44 3.80 -5.66
N SER A 91 2.86 4.96 -5.41
CA SER A 91 3.00 6.17 -6.23
C SER A 91 3.02 7.40 -5.34
N THR A 92 3.65 8.47 -5.80
CA THR A 92 3.62 9.80 -5.17
C THR A 92 2.39 10.62 -5.56
N GLU A 93 1.67 10.18 -6.59
CA GLU A 93 0.50 10.87 -7.13
C GLU A 93 -0.67 9.91 -7.29
N ARG A 94 -1.87 10.41 -7.04
CA ARG A 94 -3.11 9.61 -7.16
C ARG A 94 -3.29 9.01 -8.55
N ALA A 95 -3.05 9.80 -9.60
CA ALA A 95 -3.12 9.36 -10.99
C ALA A 95 -2.07 8.28 -11.34
N GLY A 96 -0.98 8.24 -10.59
CA GLY A 96 0.07 7.24 -10.72
C GLY A 96 -0.36 5.83 -10.37
N LEU A 97 -1.49 5.66 -9.66
CA LEU A 97 -2.05 4.37 -9.26
C LEU A 97 -3.00 3.75 -10.30
N ILE A 98 -3.15 4.34 -11.48
CA ILE A 98 -4.01 3.79 -12.54
C ILE A 98 -3.17 2.91 -13.47
N VAL A 99 -3.57 1.65 -13.63
CA VAL A 99 -2.98 0.71 -14.58
C VAL A 99 -3.93 0.39 -15.72
N SER A 100 -3.37 0.15 -16.91
CA SER A 100 -4.09 -0.20 -18.13
C SER A 100 -3.18 -1.02 -19.04
N ALA A 101 -3.69 -1.52 -20.17
CA ALA A 101 -2.86 -2.18 -21.18
C ALA A 101 -1.75 -1.25 -21.74
N ALA A 102 -2.03 0.05 -21.87
CA ALA A 102 -1.05 1.05 -22.31
C ALA A 102 -0.05 1.44 -21.20
N ARG A 103 -0.43 1.28 -19.93
CA ARG A 103 0.40 1.55 -18.76
C ARG A 103 0.34 0.36 -17.80
N PRO A 104 1.01 -0.75 -18.12
CA PRO A 104 0.91 -1.99 -17.35
C PRO A 104 1.68 -1.95 -16.02
N GLN A 105 2.56 -0.98 -15.83
CA GLN A 105 3.38 -0.83 -14.62
C GLN A 105 3.32 0.60 -14.09
N LEU A 106 3.48 0.72 -12.77
CA LEU A 106 3.64 2.04 -12.15
C LEU A 106 5.07 2.53 -12.32
N ASP A 107 5.21 3.86 -12.38
CA ASP A 107 6.51 4.48 -12.37
C ASP A 107 7.21 4.23 -11.02
N PRO A 108 8.50 3.96 -11.00
CA PRO A 108 9.23 3.77 -9.74
C PRO A 108 9.14 5.04 -8.89
N VAL A 109 8.74 4.89 -7.63
CA VAL A 109 8.79 5.98 -6.67
C VAL A 109 10.24 6.39 -6.46
N ARG A 110 10.52 7.65 -6.78
CA ARG A 110 11.84 8.27 -6.55
C ARG A 110 11.73 9.26 -5.42
N VAL A 111 12.46 9.01 -4.34
CA VAL A 111 12.60 9.97 -3.26
C VAL A 111 13.36 11.19 -3.81
N SER A 112 12.79 12.38 -3.66
CA SER A 112 13.44 13.61 -4.11
C SER A 112 14.81 13.78 -3.46
N ALA A 113 15.73 14.48 -4.15
CA ALA A 113 17.05 14.76 -3.61
C ALA A 113 16.96 15.52 -2.27
N ALA A 114 16.02 16.44 -2.14
CA ALA A 114 15.77 17.19 -0.92
C ALA A 114 15.34 16.30 0.25
N LEU A 115 14.39 15.39 0.04
CA LEU A 115 13.97 14.43 1.06
C LEU A 115 15.10 13.48 1.43
N LYS A 116 15.86 12.99 0.44
CA LYS A 116 16.99 12.11 0.67
C LYS A 116 18.11 12.81 1.45
N GLN A 117 18.38 14.07 1.17
CA GLN A 117 19.35 14.87 1.91
C GLN A 117 18.92 15.08 3.36
N ARG A 118 17.61 15.34 3.58
CA ARG A 118 17.05 15.60 4.91
C ARG A 118 16.93 14.33 5.76
N PHE A 119 16.39 13.25 5.20
CA PHE A 119 16.03 12.04 5.91
C PHE A 119 16.84 10.80 5.51
N GLY A 120 17.95 10.96 4.81
CA GLY A 120 18.66 9.87 4.13
C GLY A 120 19.17 8.74 5.01
N ARG A 121 19.22 8.93 6.34
CA ARG A 121 19.64 7.92 7.31
C ARG A 121 18.69 7.76 8.49
N SER A 122 17.66 8.57 8.59
CA SER A 122 16.71 8.52 9.70
C SER A 122 15.39 9.12 9.25
N LEU A 123 14.38 8.27 9.16
CA LEU A 123 13.00 8.66 8.88
C LEU A 123 12.12 8.15 10.02
N LYS A 124 11.62 9.07 10.83
CA LYS A 124 10.74 8.78 11.95
C LYS A 124 9.29 8.95 11.51
N LEU A 125 8.48 7.92 11.69
CA LEU A 125 7.10 7.91 11.23
C LEU A 125 6.15 7.76 12.40
N ARG A 126 5.08 8.52 12.41
CA ARG A 126 3.95 8.31 13.31
C ARG A 126 2.86 7.52 12.59
N SER A 127 2.50 6.37 13.11
CA SER A 127 1.37 5.59 12.58
C SER A 127 0.05 6.04 13.22
N VAL A 128 -0.96 6.30 12.39
CA VAL A 128 -2.33 6.62 12.82
C VAL A 128 -3.32 5.73 12.08
N SER A 129 -4.10 4.96 12.83
CA SER A 129 -5.25 4.23 12.32
C SER A 129 -6.49 5.11 12.40
N ALA A 130 -7.07 5.43 11.25
CA ALA A 130 -8.19 6.36 11.16
C ALA A 130 -9.58 5.67 11.12
N GLY A 131 -9.66 4.42 11.57
CA GLY A 131 -10.90 3.66 11.68
C GLY A 131 -11.02 2.45 10.76
N GLY A 132 -9.89 1.84 10.38
CA GLY A 132 -9.84 0.67 9.51
C GLY A 132 -10.13 -0.66 10.22
N CYS A 133 -10.02 -1.73 9.44
CA CYS A 133 -10.24 -3.13 9.89
C CYS A 133 -8.99 -3.78 10.51
N ASN A 134 -7.93 -3.02 10.80
CA ASN A 134 -6.64 -3.46 11.32
C ASN A 134 -5.73 -4.24 10.33
N ALA A 135 -6.16 -4.56 9.11
CA ALA A 135 -5.34 -5.33 8.18
C ALA A 135 -4.06 -4.56 7.77
N CYS A 136 -4.19 -3.28 7.40
CA CYS A 136 -3.06 -2.45 7.00
C CYS A 136 -2.10 -2.18 8.17
N GLU A 137 -2.60 -2.03 9.38
CA GLU A 137 -1.79 -1.87 10.60
C GLU A 137 -0.95 -3.11 10.89
N LEU A 138 -1.53 -4.30 10.72
CA LEU A 138 -0.79 -5.56 10.89
C LEU A 138 0.36 -5.67 9.89
N GLU A 139 0.13 -5.28 8.63
CA GLU A 139 1.20 -5.25 7.61
C GLU A 139 2.27 -4.20 7.92
N VAL A 140 1.88 -3.00 8.36
CA VAL A 140 2.84 -1.97 8.79
C VAL A 140 3.66 -2.45 9.99
N ASN A 141 3.03 -3.11 10.97
CA ASN A 141 3.72 -3.67 12.12
C ASN A 141 4.68 -4.82 11.72
N ALA A 142 4.30 -5.63 10.73
CA ALA A 142 5.13 -6.70 10.20
C ALA A 142 6.46 -6.19 9.60
N LEU A 143 6.52 -4.93 9.15
CA LEU A 143 7.77 -4.35 8.65
C LEU A 143 8.89 -4.31 9.71
N SER A 144 8.53 -4.31 10.99
CA SER A 144 9.49 -4.29 12.11
C SER A 144 9.95 -5.69 12.53
N ASN A 145 9.44 -6.77 11.92
CA ASN A 145 9.83 -8.11 12.25
C ASN A 145 11.27 -8.44 11.75
N VAL A 146 11.82 -9.56 12.19
CA VAL A 146 13.18 -9.97 11.84
C VAL A 146 13.43 -10.18 10.34
N ASN A 147 12.38 -10.47 9.57
CA ASN A 147 12.50 -10.71 8.14
C ASN A 147 12.70 -9.41 7.34
N PHE A 148 11.94 -8.37 7.68
CA PHE A 148 11.97 -7.08 6.99
C PHE A 148 12.88 -6.07 7.68
N ASP A 149 12.78 -5.95 9.01
CA ASP A 149 13.65 -5.13 9.85
C ASP A 149 13.85 -3.72 9.29
N ILE A 150 12.77 -2.94 9.17
CA ILE A 150 12.81 -1.59 8.60
C ILE A 150 13.77 -0.67 9.36
N GLY A 151 14.02 -0.95 10.63
CA GLY A 151 14.98 -0.21 11.45
C GLY A 151 16.40 -0.20 10.86
N ARG A 152 16.84 -1.27 10.19
CA ARG A 152 18.15 -1.32 9.52
C ARG A 152 18.28 -0.33 8.37
N TYR A 153 17.17 0.17 7.84
CA TYR A 153 17.13 1.22 6.82
C TYR A 153 16.97 2.62 7.41
N GLY A 154 17.00 2.74 8.75
CA GLY A 154 16.81 4.00 9.45
C GLY A 154 15.37 4.48 9.51
N ILE A 155 14.40 3.58 9.34
CA ILE A 155 12.98 3.89 9.43
C ILE A 155 12.43 3.34 10.75
N ASP A 156 11.86 4.22 11.57
CA ASP A 156 11.29 3.84 12.88
C ASP A 156 9.88 4.40 13.04
N ILE A 157 9.03 3.64 13.72
CA ILE A 157 7.72 4.11 14.17
C ILE A 157 7.85 4.72 15.57
N VAL A 158 7.48 5.98 15.71
CA VAL A 158 7.60 6.73 16.96
C VAL A 158 6.24 7.01 17.60
N ALA A 159 6.23 7.08 18.93
CA ALA A 159 4.99 7.26 19.69
C ALA A 159 4.46 8.71 19.67
N SER A 160 5.35 9.70 19.56
CA SER A 160 4.97 11.11 19.58
C SER A 160 5.06 11.74 18.20
N PRO A 161 4.02 12.46 17.72
CA PRO A 161 4.06 13.18 16.46
C PRO A 161 5.14 14.28 16.44
N ARG A 162 5.50 14.84 17.57
CA ARG A 162 6.57 15.87 17.67
C ARG A 162 7.96 15.37 17.32
N HIS A 163 8.14 14.07 17.30
CA HIS A 163 9.40 13.40 16.93
C HIS A 163 9.32 12.70 15.57
N ALA A 164 8.22 12.89 14.84
CA ALA A 164 8.00 12.27 13.56
C ALA A 164 8.29 13.23 12.39
N ASP A 165 8.85 12.66 11.32
CA ASP A 165 9.10 13.33 10.05
C ASP A 165 7.95 13.10 9.06
N GLY A 166 7.08 12.12 9.37
CA GLY A 166 5.96 11.77 8.51
C GLY A 166 4.89 10.96 9.22
N LEU A 167 3.71 10.95 8.61
CA LEU A 167 2.52 10.22 9.04
C LEU A 167 2.34 8.98 8.18
N VAL A 168 2.19 7.81 8.80
CA VAL A 168 1.66 6.59 8.16
C VAL A 168 0.18 6.50 8.51
N LEU A 169 -0.66 6.72 7.51
CA LEU A 169 -2.11 6.71 7.65
C LEU A 169 -2.68 5.38 7.14
N THR A 170 -3.47 4.71 7.97
CA THR A 170 -4.21 3.49 7.63
C THR A 170 -5.70 3.67 7.89
N GLY A 171 -6.52 2.89 7.17
CA GLY A 171 -7.96 2.95 7.28
C GLY A 171 -8.60 4.19 6.63
N PRO A 172 -9.92 4.19 6.43
CA PRO A 172 -10.65 5.36 5.97
C PRO A 172 -10.69 6.40 7.11
N ILE A 173 -10.69 7.67 6.77
CA ILE A 173 -10.79 8.73 7.78
C ILE A 173 -12.23 8.76 8.27
N THR A 174 -12.46 8.23 9.48
CA THR A 174 -13.76 8.30 10.12
C THR A 174 -13.95 9.64 10.83
N ARG A 175 -15.20 10.09 10.97
CA ARG A 175 -15.53 11.33 11.70
C ARG A 175 -14.99 11.34 13.12
N ASN A 176 -14.98 10.17 13.80
CA ASN A 176 -14.43 10.05 15.15
C ASN A 176 -12.92 10.24 15.22
N MET A 177 -12.21 9.97 14.13
CA MET A 177 -10.74 10.05 14.09
C MET A 177 -10.23 11.30 13.36
N SER A 178 -11.09 12.02 12.67
CA SER A 178 -10.72 13.19 11.87
C SER A 178 -10.00 14.25 12.71
N GLU A 179 -10.57 14.66 13.83
CA GLU A 179 -9.95 15.63 14.74
C GLU A 179 -8.62 15.12 15.30
N ALA A 180 -8.56 13.86 15.74
CA ALA A 180 -7.34 13.27 16.29
C ALA A 180 -6.23 13.19 15.25
N LEU A 181 -6.58 12.88 13.99
CA LEU A 181 -5.66 12.87 12.88
C LEU A 181 -5.12 14.26 12.60
N GLN A 182 -5.99 15.28 12.57
CA GLN A 182 -5.59 16.67 12.35
C GLN A 182 -4.66 17.17 13.46
N LEU A 183 -5.00 16.95 14.72
CA LEU A 183 -4.15 17.30 15.88
C LEU A 183 -2.78 16.60 15.80
N CYS A 184 -2.75 15.34 15.37
CA CYS A 184 -1.51 14.61 15.16
C CYS A 184 -0.66 15.25 14.05
N TRP A 185 -1.28 15.60 12.92
CA TRP A 185 -0.63 16.26 11.80
C TRP A 185 -0.07 17.63 12.18
N ASP A 186 -0.84 18.45 12.90
CA ASP A 186 -0.44 19.82 13.30
C ASP A 186 0.71 19.80 14.31
N ALA A 187 0.78 18.75 15.15
CA ALA A 187 1.86 18.60 16.12
C ALA A 187 3.20 18.16 15.51
N MET A 188 3.22 17.76 14.23
CA MET A 188 4.45 17.34 13.55
C MET A 188 5.22 18.55 13.01
N PRO A 189 6.56 18.57 13.15
CA PRO A 189 7.39 19.65 12.61
C PRO A 189 7.50 19.60 11.09
N GLU A 190 7.68 20.75 10.47
CA GLU A 190 8.02 20.84 9.04
C GLU A 190 9.53 20.59 8.79
N PRO A 191 9.91 20.03 7.62
CA PRO A 191 9.05 19.46 6.58
C PRO A 191 8.49 18.09 6.98
N LYS A 192 7.24 17.84 6.65
CA LYS A 192 6.54 16.58 6.98
C LYS A 192 5.88 15.97 5.75
N LEU A 193 5.63 14.67 5.77
CA LEU A 193 5.02 13.92 4.68
C LEU A 193 3.93 12.96 5.16
N VAL A 194 3.06 12.52 4.25
CA VAL A 194 2.03 11.50 4.51
C VAL A 194 2.28 10.29 3.62
N ILE A 195 2.18 9.11 4.21
CA ILE A 195 2.17 7.82 3.52
C ILE A 195 0.81 7.18 3.78
N ALA A 196 -0.09 7.25 2.81
CA ALA A 196 -1.39 6.57 2.87
C ALA A 196 -1.21 5.09 2.50
N VAL A 197 -1.59 4.19 3.41
CA VAL A 197 -1.42 2.74 3.27
C VAL A 197 -2.76 2.05 3.15
N GLY A 198 -2.95 1.37 2.02
CA GLY A 198 -4.15 0.62 1.68
C GLY A 198 -5.26 1.43 1.02
N ALA A 199 -6.15 0.75 0.30
CA ALA A 199 -7.22 1.36 -0.48
C ALA A 199 -8.14 2.26 0.37
N CYS A 200 -8.38 1.89 1.62
CA CYS A 200 -9.23 2.68 2.52
C CYS A 200 -8.63 4.06 2.83
N ALA A 201 -7.31 4.15 3.07
CA ALA A 201 -6.64 5.43 3.32
C ALA A 201 -6.54 6.29 2.04
N ILE A 202 -6.47 5.66 0.87
CA ILE A 202 -6.28 6.36 -0.41
C ILE A 202 -7.60 6.86 -1.00
N SER A 203 -8.70 6.09 -0.84
CA SER A 203 -9.96 6.34 -1.55
C SER A 203 -11.23 6.06 -0.75
N GLY A 204 -11.09 5.67 0.52
CA GLY A 204 -12.20 5.11 1.31
C GLY A 204 -12.41 3.61 1.08
N GLY A 205 -11.83 3.02 0.04
CA GLY A 205 -11.91 1.58 -0.27
C GLY A 205 -13.35 1.07 -0.33
N LEU A 206 -13.64 -0.05 0.38
CA LEU A 206 -14.98 -0.63 0.50
C LEU A 206 -15.95 0.25 1.28
N PHE A 207 -15.47 1.25 2.00
CA PHE A 207 -16.27 2.13 2.86
C PHE A 207 -16.47 3.52 2.25
N ALA A 208 -16.10 3.72 0.96
CA ALA A 208 -16.13 5.02 0.31
C ALA A 208 -17.48 5.75 0.43
N ASP A 209 -18.61 5.00 0.44
CA ASP A 209 -19.95 5.56 0.55
C ASP A 209 -20.51 5.59 1.98
N SER A 210 -19.72 5.18 2.97
CA SER A 210 -20.16 5.15 4.37
C SER A 210 -20.40 6.57 4.91
N PRO A 211 -21.53 6.81 5.59
CA PRO A 211 -21.81 8.10 6.24
C PRO A 211 -20.90 8.35 7.46
N ALA A 212 -20.17 7.33 7.95
CA ALA A 212 -19.25 7.46 9.06
C ALA A 212 -17.91 8.10 8.66
N LEU A 213 -17.65 8.26 7.35
CA LEU A 213 -16.40 8.89 6.89
C LEU A 213 -16.49 10.40 6.91
N ASP A 214 -15.38 11.02 7.26
CA ASP A 214 -15.14 12.42 7.04
C ASP A 214 -14.71 12.63 5.59
N ARG A 215 -15.36 13.56 4.90
CA ARG A 215 -15.13 13.92 3.50
C ARG A 215 -14.82 15.40 3.32
N SER A 216 -14.60 16.11 4.43
CA SER A 216 -14.25 17.55 4.42
C SER A 216 -12.79 17.78 3.99
#